data_61a57a0940a32d42b2bf43172963d483
#
_entry.id   61a57a0940a32d42b2bf43172963d483
#
_cell.length_a   1.000
_cell.length_b   1.000
_cell.length_c   1.000
_cell.angle_alpha   90.00
_cell.angle_beta   90.00
_cell.angle_gamma   90.00
#
_symmetry.space_group_name_H-M   'P 1'
#
loop_
_entity.id
_entity.type
_entity.pdbx_description
1 polymer ?
#
loop_
_entity_poly.entity_id
_entity_poly.type
_entity_poly.pdbx_seq_one_letter_code
_entity_poly.pdbx_strand_id
1 'polypeptide(L)'
;IPMFRGLAGAITLPMVGATSLAVATGALAYAWYQGNSTLSDFNKTLVLSGNQSGLTADRMLVLSRAGQAAGLTFNQTSESLSALVKAGVSGEAQIASISQSVARFSSASGVEVDKVAEAFGKLTTDPTSGLTAMARQFHNVTAEQIAYVAQLQRSGDEAGALQAANEAATKGFDDQTRRLKENMGTLETWAERTAR
;
A
#
# COMPACT_ATOMS: atom_id res chain seq x y z
N ILE A 1 -9.88 -38.03 8.58
CA ILE A 1 -8.68 -37.18 8.51
C ILE A 1 -7.64 -37.90 7.66
N PRO A 2 -7.60 -37.68 6.34
CA PRO A 2 -6.43 -37.99 5.56
C PRO A 2 -6.19 -36.89 4.51
N MET A 3 -5.52 -35.77 4.86
CA MET A 3 -5.13 -34.75 3.88
C MET A 3 -3.67 -34.27 3.98
N PHE A 4 -2.80 -35.00 4.65
CA PHE A 4 -1.38 -34.60 4.74
C PHE A 4 -0.39 -35.62 4.14
N ARG A 5 -0.83 -36.46 3.20
CA ARG A 5 0.04 -37.51 2.60
C ARG A 5 0.69 -37.15 1.26
N GLY A 6 0.55 -35.87 0.80
CA GLY A 6 0.98 -35.45 -0.55
C GLY A 6 2.18 -34.51 -0.62
N LEU A 7 2.78 -34.07 0.49
CA LEU A 7 3.85 -33.05 0.49
C LEU A 7 5.24 -33.57 0.90
N ALA A 8 5.42 -34.90 1.04
CA ALA A 8 6.69 -35.49 1.44
C ALA A 8 7.64 -35.88 0.28
N GLY A 9 7.31 -35.50 -0.94
CA GLY A 9 7.97 -36.07 -2.13
C GLY A 9 8.81 -35.15 -3.02
N ALA A 10 9.10 -33.90 -2.64
CA ALA A 10 9.83 -33.00 -3.56
C ALA A 10 10.73 -31.95 -2.87
N ILE A 11 11.45 -32.31 -1.80
CA ILE A 11 12.55 -31.46 -1.30
C ILE A 11 13.81 -32.31 -1.26
N THR A 12 14.44 -32.47 -2.41
CA THR A 12 15.85 -32.85 -2.50
C THR A 12 16.67 -31.59 -2.25
N LEU A 13 16.96 -31.27 -0.98
CA LEU A 13 17.93 -30.24 -0.60
C LEU A 13 19.34 -30.82 -0.68
N PRO A 14 20.31 -30.13 -1.30
CA PRO A 14 21.73 -30.51 -1.16
C PRO A 14 22.13 -30.34 0.32
N MET A 15 22.82 -31.35 0.84
CA MET A 15 23.37 -31.38 2.18
C MET A 15 24.32 -30.18 2.41
N VAL A 16 23.82 -29.13 3.04
CA VAL A 16 24.64 -28.09 3.66
C VAL A 16 24.36 -28.15 5.17
N GLY A 17 25.41 -28.19 5.97
CA GLY A 17 25.54 -28.61 7.36
C GLY A 17 24.35 -28.29 8.30
N ALA A 18 24.25 -29.09 9.36
CA ALA A 18 23.15 -29.13 10.34
C ALA A 18 22.72 -27.82 11.03
N THR A 19 23.50 -26.75 10.87
CA THR A 19 23.19 -25.41 11.37
C THR A 19 22.24 -24.60 10.49
N SER A 20 22.07 -24.97 9.21
CA SER A 20 21.21 -24.25 8.27
C SER A 20 19.72 -24.65 8.35
N LEU A 21 19.40 -25.84 8.86
CA LEU A 21 18.03 -26.33 9.00
C LEU A 21 17.27 -25.63 10.15
N ALA A 22 17.94 -25.30 11.25
CA ALA A 22 17.34 -24.62 12.38
C ALA A 22 16.94 -23.16 12.04
N VAL A 23 17.75 -22.49 11.21
CA VAL A 23 17.44 -21.12 10.74
C VAL A 23 16.29 -21.12 9.75
N ALA A 24 16.22 -22.11 8.86
CA ALA A 24 15.16 -22.21 7.87
C ALA A 24 13.79 -22.52 8.51
N THR A 25 13.75 -23.39 9.52
CA THR A 25 12.50 -23.69 10.25
C THR A 25 12.04 -22.52 11.10
N GLY A 26 12.96 -21.77 11.72
CA GLY A 26 12.63 -20.55 12.47
C GLY A 26 12.09 -19.44 11.57
N ALA A 27 12.68 -19.24 10.40
CA ALA A 27 12.22 -18.25 9.43
C ALA A 27 10.84 -18.60 8.84
N LEU A 28 10.57 -19.87 8.56
CA LEU A 28 9.27 -20.33 8.10
C LEU A 28 8.18 -20.23 9.18
N ALA A 29 8.52 -20.58 10.44
CA ALA A 29 7.61 -20.44 11.57
C ALA A 29 7.29 -18.96 11.86
N TYR A 30 8.29 -18.09 11.78
CA TYR A 30 8.12 -16.64 11.94
C TYR A 30 7.29 -16.01 10.82
N ALA A 31 7.55 -16.38 9.56
CA ALA A 31 6.77 -15.93 8.41
C ALA A 31 5.31 -16.40 8.47
N TRP A 32 5.08 -17.63 8.98
CA TRP A 32 3.74 -18.17 9.21
C TRP A 32 3.03 -17.46 10.35
N TYR A 33 3.72 -17.17 11.45
CA TYR A 33 3.19 -16.44 12.59
C TYR A 33 2.85 -14.99 12.24
N GLN A 34 3.73 -14.27 11.54
CA GLN A 34 3.44 -12.91 11.05
C GLN A 34 2.27 -12.88 10.06
N GLY A 35 2.21 -13.85 9.14
CA GLY A 35 1.09 -13.95 8.20
C GLY A 35 -0.24 -14.17 8.91
N ASN A 36 -0.25 -14.97 9.98
CA ASN A 36 -1.47 -15.28 10.72
C ASN A 36 -1.94 -14.11 11.62
N SER A 37 -1.02 -13.37 12.24
CA SER A 37 -1.34 -12.16 13.00
C SER A 37 -1.88 -11.05 12.11
N THR A 38 -1.26 -10.81 10.97
CA THR A 38 -1.70 -9.80 10.00
C THR A 38 -3.10 -10.14 9.43
N LEU A 39 -3.37 -11.41 9.13
CA LEU A 39 -4.70 -11.87 8.72
C LEU A 39 -5.76 -11.64 9.80
N SER A 40 -5.41 -11.90 11.06
CA SER A 40 -6.31 -11.65 12.20
C SER A 40 -6.63 -10.15 12.34
N ASP A 41 -5.62 -9.30 12.26
CA ASP A 41 -5.79 -7.84 12.38
C ASP A 41 -6.56 -7.26 11.21
N PHE A 42 -6.36 -7.81 10.02
CA PHE A 42 -7.11 -7.41 8.83
C PHE A 42 -8.58 -7.86 8.91
N ASN A 43 -8.85 -9.09 9.37
CA ASN A 43 -10.23 -9.53 9.62
C ASN A 43 -10.94 -8.61 10.60
N LYS A 44 -10.26 -8.19 11.69
CA LYS A 44 -10.83 -7.19 12.62
C LYS A 44 -11.13 -5.88 11.89
N THR A 45 -10.21 -5.40 11.06
CA THR A 45 -10.40 -4.16 10.29
C THR A 45 -11.59 -4.27 9.34
N LEU A 46 -11.73 -5.39 8.62
CA LEU A 46 -12.89 -5.64 7.75
C LEU A 46 -14.20 -5.66 8.50
N VAL A 47 -14.25 -6.36 9.65
CA VAL A 47 -15.45 -6.42 10.48
C VAL A 47 -15.82 -5.03 11.02
N LEU A 48 -14.85 -4.28 11.53
CA LEU A 48 -15.06 -2.95 12.10
C LEU A 48 -15.45 -1.89 11.03
N SER A 49 -15.00 -2.05 9.78
CA SER A 49 -15.38 -1.18 8.65
C SER A 49 -16.68 -1.59 7.97
N GLY A 50 -17.40 -2.60 8.51
CA GLY A 50 -18.63 -3.10 7.92
C GLY A 50 -18.45 -3.83 6.59
N ASN A 51 -17.23 -4.30 6.30
CA ASN A 51 -16.86 -5.02 5.08
C ASN A 51 -17.17 -4.25 3.75
N GLN A 52 -17.17 -2.92 3.81
CA GLN A 52 -17.53 -2.07 2.67
C GLN A 52 -16.44 -2.02 1.59
N SER A 53 -15.22 -2.46 1.91
CA SER A 53 -14.08 -2.40 0.99
C SER A 53 -14.19 -3.38 -0.19
N GLY A 54 -14.99 -4.44 -0.07
CA GLY A 54 -15.04 -5.54 -1.04
C GLY A 54 -13.81 -6.44 -1.02
N LEU A 55 -12.92 -6.29 -0.03
CA LEU A 55 -11.73 -7.12 0.16
C LEU A 55 -12.01 -8.28 1.11
N THR A 56 -11.26 -9.38 0.89
CA THR A 56 -11.17 -10.50 1.84
C THR A 56 -9.74 -10.59 2.39
N ALA A 57 -9.57 -11.29 3.52
CA ALA A 57 -8.25 -11.50 4.11
C ALA A 57 -7.28 -12.21 3.15
N ASP A 58 -7.78 -13.16 2.35
CA ASP A 58 -6.97 -13.84 1.33
C ASP A 58 -6.50 -12.89 0.22
N ARG A 59 -7.38 -11.97 -0.22
CA ARG A 59 -7.00 -10.95 -1.22
C ARG A 59 -5.97 -9.98 -0.68
N MET A 60 -6.08 -9.58 0.59
CA MET A 60 -5.05 -8.78 1.23
C MET A 60 -3.69 -9.49 1.20
N LEU A 61 -3.66 -10.78 1.50
CA LEU A 61 -2.42 -11.56 1.46
C LEU A 61 -1.81 -11.57 0.05
N VAL A 62 -2.63 -11.74 -0.97
CA VAL A 62 -2.21 -11.69 -2.38
C VAL A 62 -1.67 -10.29 -2.73
N LEU A 63 -2.38 -9.23 -2.36
CA LEU A 63 -1.98 -7.85 -2.62
C LEU A 63 -0.69 -7.48 -1.87
N SER A 64 -0.53 -7.94 -0.62
CA SER A 64 0.69 -7.71 0.16
C SER A 64 1.91 -8.39 -0.47
N ARG A 65 1.73 -9.58 -1.04
CA ARG A 65 2.78 -10.27 -1.81
C ARG A 65 3.09 -9.56 -3.13
N ALA A 66 2.07 -9.04 -3.81
CA ALA A 66 2.26 -8.25 -5.03
C ALA A 66 3.06 -6.97 -4.78
N GLY A 67 2.89 -6.34 -3.61
CA GLY A 67 3.70 -5.20 -3.17
C GLY A 67 5.19 -5.52 -3.07
N GLN A 68 5.56 -6.75 -2.69
CA GLN A 68 6.97 -7.18 -2.65
C GLN A 68 7.62 -7.18 -4.04
N ALA A 69 6.88 -7.56 -5.08
CA ALA A 69 7.37 -7.47 -6.46
C ALA A 69 7.59 -6.02 -6.91
N ALA A 70 6.91 -5.06 -6.27
CA ALA A 70 7.08 -3.62 -6.49
C ALA A 70 8.15 -2.97 -5.57
N GLY A 71 8.93 -3.79 -4.84
CA GLY A 71 10.00 -3.33 -3.96
C GLY A 71 9.56 -2.84 -2.58
N LEU A 72 8.33 -3.16 -2.17
CA LEU A 72 7.79 -2.86 -0.84
C LEU A 72 7.94 -4.08 0.08
N THR A 73 7.98 -3.86 1.39
CA THR A 73 7.88 -4.97 2.34
C THR A 73 6.42 -5.43 2.48
N PHE A 74 6.23 -6.66 2.93
CA PHE A 74 4.90 -7.20 3.25
C PHE A 74 4.16 -6.30 4.25
N ASN A 75 4.86 -5.84 5.31
CA ASN A 75 4.27 -5.00 6.34
C ASN A 75 3.84 -3.64 5.80
N GLN A 76 4.66 -2.98 5.00
CA GLN A 76 4.31 -1.69 4.37
C GLN A 76 3.04 -1.78 3.53
N THR A 77 2.91 -2.85 2.74
CA THR A 77 1.73 -3.04 1.89
C THR A 77 0.50 -3.39 2.72
N SER A 78 0.62 -4.30 3.70
CA SER A 78 -0.52 -4.68 4.56
C SER A 78 -1.00 -3.54 5.45
N GLU A 79 -0.11 -2.70 5.95
CA GLU A 79 -0.44 -1.49 6.70
C GLU A 79 -1.22 -0.49 5.82
N SER A 80 -0.73 -0.22 4.61
CA SER A 80 -1.40 0.67 3.67
C SER A 80 -2.78 0.16 3.26
N LEU A 81 -2.93 -1.15 3.00
CA LEU A 81 -4.22 -1.77 2.71
C LEU A 81 -5.20 -1.61 3.88
N SER A 82 -4.73 -1.88 5.10
CA SER A 82 -5.56 -1.75 6.31
C SER A 82 -5.98 -0.31 6.56
N ALA A 83 -5.07 0.66 6.38
CA ALA A 83 -5.34 2.08 6.54
C ALA A 83 -6.39 2.58 5.53
N LEU A 84 -6.29 2.17 4.26
CA LEU A 84 -7.26 2.54 3.22
C LEU A 84 -8.66 1.98 3.50
N VAL A 85 -8.74 0.72 3.96
CA VAL A 85 -10.02 0.12 4.37
C VAL A 85 -10.64 0.88 5.54
N LYS A 86 -9.85 1.22 6.57
CA LYS A 86 -10.29 2.04 7.71
C LYS A 86 -10.76 3.43 7.28
N ALA A 87 -10.10 4.02 6.30
CA ALA A 87 -10.45 5.32 5.73
C ALA A 87 -11.71 5.29 4.85
N GLY A 88 -12.31 4.11 4.62
CA GLY A 88 -13.52 3.96 3.83
C GLY A 88 -13.31 3.90 2.32
N VAL A 89 -12.07 3.71 1.85
CA VAL A 89 -11.81 3.46 0.44
C VAL A 89 -12.37 2.09 0.06
N SER A 90 -13.09 2.02 -1.05
CA SER A 90 -13.75 0.81 -1.53
C SER A 90 -13.31 0.44 -2.94
N GLY A 91 -13.51 -0.82 -3.31
CA GLY A 91 -13.12 -1.36 -4.61
C GLY A 91 -11.70 -1.93 -4.61
N GLU A 92 -11.60 -3.25 -4.88
CA GLU A 92 -10.34 -3.99 -4.80
C GLU A 92 -9.24 -3.41 -5.70
N ALA A 93 -9.55 -3.16 -6.97
CA ALA A 93 -8.58 -2.63 -7.93
C ALA A 93 -8.06 -1.24 -7.52
N GLN A 94 -8.94 -0.41 -6.97
CA GLN A 94 -8.62 0.93 -6.49
C GLN A 94 -7.73 0.88 -5.26
N ILE A 95 -8.09 0.08 -4.25
CA ILE A 95 -7.29 -0.12 -3.04
C ILE A 95 -5.91 -0.69 -3.39
N ALA A 96 -5.85 -1.67 -4.31
CA ALA A 96 -4.58 -2.27 -4.74
C ALA A 96 -3.63 -1.24 -5.38
N SER A 97 -4.15 -0.38 -6.25
CA SER A 97 -3.36 0.68 -6.89
C SER A 97 -2.90 1.74 -5.89
N ILE A 98 -3.82 2.26 -5.08
CA ILE A 98 -3.54 3.32 -4.10
C ILE A 98 -2.59 2.83 -3.01
N SER A 99 -2.74 1.58 -2.53
CA SER A 99 -1.93 1.05 -1.42
C SER A 99 -0.44 1.07 -1.72
N GLN A 100 -0.05 0.78 -2.95
CA GLN A 100 1.36 0.82 -3.34
C GLN A 100 1.91 2.25 -3.35
N SER A 101 1.13 3.22 -3.82
CA SER A 101 1.52 4.63 -3.83
C SER A 101 1.62 5.18 -2.40
N VAL A 102 0.63 4.89 -1.55
CA VAL A 102 0.64 5.25 -0.12
C VAL A 102 1.87 4.66 0.59
N ALA A 103 2.14 3.36 0.42
CA ALA A 103 3.28 2.71 1.05
C ALA A 103 4.62 3.30 0.60
N ARG A 104 4.79 3.55 -0.70
CA ARG A 104 6.02 4.16 -1.25
C ARG A 104 6.23 5.58 -0.77
N PHE A 105 5.16 6.39 -0.78
CA PHE A 105 5.24 7.78 -0.34
C PHE A 105 5.53 7.86 1.16
N SER A 106 4.81 7.12 2.01
CA SER A 106 5.05 7.08 3.46
C SER A 106 6.47 6.63 3.79
N SER A 107 6.95 5.59 3.12
CA SER A 107 8.34 5.09 3.31
C SER A 107 9.40 6.11 2.89
N ALA A 108 9.18 6.88 1.84
CA ALA A 108 10.14 7.86 1.33
C ALA A 108 10.09 9.20 2.08
N SER A 109 8.91 9.62 2.54
CA SER A 109 8.69 10.93 3.16
C SER A 109 8.70 10.91 4.68
N GLY A 110 8.51 9.74 5.31
CA GLY A 110 8.29 9.61 6.74
C GLY A 110 6.90 10.04 7.21
N VAL A 111 5.99 10.37 6.30
CA VAL A 111 4.59 10.67 6.64
C VAL A 111 3.86 9.38 7.01
N GLU A 112 3.10 9.42 8.10
CA GLU A 112 2.33 8.26 8.58
C GLU A 112 1.33 7.77 7.52
N VAL A 113 1.26 6.45 7.35
CA VAL A 113 0.38 5.77 6.39
C VAL A 113 -1.09 6.17 6.61
N ASP A 114 -1.55 6.22 7.85
CA ASP A 114 -2.93 6.57 8.19
C ASP A 114 -3.31 7.99 7.71
N LYS A 115 -2.41 8.98 7.83
CA LYS A 115 -2.66 10.35 7.34
C LYS A 115 -2.85 10.40 5.82
N VAL A 116 -2.06 9.63 5.09
CA VAL A 116 -2.18 9.57 3.63
C VAL A 116 -3.46 8.82 3.25
N ALA A 117 -3.76 7.71 3.92
CA ALA A 117 -4.98 6.94 3.69
C ALA A 117 -6.26 7.73 4.00
N GLU A 118 -6.29 8.51 5.09
CA GLU A 118 -7.39 9.42 5.42
C GLU A 118 -7.66 10.46 4.33
N ALA A 119 -6.59 10.97 3.69
CA ALA A 119 -6.74 11.91 2.60
C ALA A 119 -7.43 11.25 1.39
N PHE A 120 -7.13 9.98 1.07
CA PHE A 120 -7.86 9.21 0.07
C PHE A 120 -9.31 8.91 0.50
N GLY A 121 -9.55 8.63 1.78
CA GLY A 121 -10.89 8.46 2.32
C GLY A 121 -11.79 9.68 2.10
N LYS A 122 -11.26 10.89 2.20
CA LYS A 122 -12.02 12.12 1.92
C LYS A 122 -12.47 12.23 0.46
N LEU A 123 -11.70 11.65 -0.49
CA LEU A 123 -12.09 11.64 -1.90
C LEU A 123 -13.36 10.82 -2.14
N THR A 124 -13.61 9.78 -1.34
CA THR A 124 -14.80 8.94 -1.49
C THR A 124 -16.11 9.67 -1.11
N THR A 125 -16.00 10.67 -0.23
CA THR A 125 -17.15 11.47 0.21
C THR A 125 -17.41 12.66 -0.71
N ASP A 126 -16.37 13.40 -1.06
CA ASP A 126 -16.41 14.55 -1.98
C ASP A 126 -15.07 14.64 -2.72
N PRO A 127 -15.03 14.17 -3.98
CA PRO A 127 -13.80 14.15 -4.76
C PRO A 127 -13.13 15.52 -4.92
N THR A 128 -13.89 16.59 -5.15
CA THR A 128 -13.34 17.95 -5.34
C THR A 128 -12.80 18.55 -4.05
N SER A 129 -13.59 18.48 -2.97
CA SER A 129 -13.17 19.00 -1.66
C SER A 129 -12.02 18.20 -1.08
N GLY A 130 -12.06 16.87 -1.21
CA GLY A 130 -11.00 15.97 -0.78
C GLY A 130 -9.69 16.23 -1.51
N LEU A 131 -9.74 16.38 -2.85
CA LEU A 131 -8.56 16.68 -3.66
C LEU A 131 -7.98 18.06 -3.35
N THR A 132 -8.84 19.05 -3.09
CA THR A 132 -8.43 20.39 -2.66
C THR A 132 -7.73 20.36 -1.29
N ALA A 133 -8.25 19.59 -0.34
CA ALA A 133 -7.63 19.41 0.97
C ALA A 133 -6.26 18.70 0.85
N MET A 134 -6.19 17.67 -0.01
CA MET A 134 -4.95 16.94 -0.29
C MET A 134 -3.90 17.85 -0.95
N ALA A 135 -4.28 18.70 -1.89
CA ALA A 135 -3.40 19.69 -2.52
C ALA A 135 -2.82 20.68 -1.49
N ARG A 136 -3.62 21.12 -0.54
CA ARG A 136 -3.17 22.03 0.55
C ARG A 136 -2.22 21.34 1.53
N GLN A 137 -2.47 20.08 1.84
CA GLN A 137 -1.71 19.33 2.85
C GLN A 137 -0.40 18.78 2.28
N PHE A 138 -0.43 18.23 1.07
CA PHE A 138 0.69 17.49 0.49
C PHE A 138 1.32 18.17 -0.73
N HIS A 139 0.68 19.19 -1.31
CA HIS A 139 1.16 19.90 -2.51
C HIS A 139 1.42 18.96 -3.70
N ASN A 140 0.61 17.92 -3.82
CA ASN A 140 0.79 16.82 -4.78
C ASN A 140 -0.17 16.87 -5.97
N VAL A 141 -1.06 17.87 -6.03
CA VAL A 141 -2.12 17.99 -7.03
C VAL A 141 -2.15 19.42 -7.58
N THR A 142 -2.42 19.59 -8.87
CA THR A 142 -2.49 20.90 -9.53
C THR A 142 -3.91 21.48 -9.53
N ALA A 143 -4.00 22.80 -9.75
CA ALA A 143 -5.30 23.48 -9.84
C ALA A 143 -6.14 22.99 -11.04
N GLU A 144 -5.48 22.63 -12.16
CA GLU A 144 -6.14 22.08 -13.34
C GLU A 144 -6.77 20.71 -13.06
N GLN A 145 -6.08 19.85 -12.30
CA GLN A 145 -6.62 18.56 -11.90
C GLN A 145 -7.84 18.71 -11.00
N ILE A 146 -7.82 19.64 -10.05
CA ILE A 146 -8.97 19.96 -9.19
C ILE A 146 -10.14 20.49 -10.04
N ALA A 147 -9.86 21.40 -10.98
CA ALA A 147 -10.87 21.98 -11.87
C ALA A 147 -11.53 20.91 -12.75
N TYR A 148 -10.76 19.95 -13.26
CA TYR A 148 -11.27 18.83 -14.05
C TYR A 148 -12.20 17.93 -13.22
N VAL A 149 -11.80 17.55 -12.01
CA VAL A 149 -12.64 16.76 -11.10
C VAL A 149 -13.93 17.51 -10.75
N ALA A 150 -13.84 18.82 -10.46
CA ALA A 150 -15.01 19.66 -10.21
C ALA A 150 -15.95 19.78 -11.43
N GLN A 151 -15.42 19.71 -12.65
CA GLN A 151 -16.23 19.69 -13.85
C GLN A 151 -17.01 18.37 -13.99
N LEU A 152 -16.36 17.22 -13.77
CA LEU A 152 -17.02 15.91 -13.78
C LEU A 152 -18.14 15.84 -12.73
N GLN A 153 -17.86 16.29 -11.51
CA GLN A 153 -18.84 16.31 -10.42
C GLN A 153 -20.04 17.21 -10.75
N ARG A 154 -19.81 18.39 -11.33
CA ARG A 154 -20.89 19.30 -11.76
C ARG A 154 -21.72 18.75 -12.93
N SER A 155 -21.15 17.90 -13.77
CA SER A 155 -21.87 17.22 -14.84
C SER A 155 -22.69 16.00 -14.37
N GLY A 156 -22.60 15.66 -13.07
CA GLY A 156 -23.26 14.50 -12.48
C GLY A 156 -22.49 13.19 -12.64
N ASP A 157 -21.25 13.23 -13.15
CA ASP A 157 -20.39 12.05 -13.27
C ASP A 157 -19.57 11.86 -11.98
N GLU A 158 -20.24 11.43 -10.90
CA GLU A 158 -19.62 11.18 -9.61
C GLU A 158 -18.55 10.07 -9.67
N ALA A 159 -18.81 9.03 -10.45
CA ALA A 159 -17.86 7.92 -10.60
C ALA A 159 -16.60 8.37 -11.34
N GLY A 160 -16.74 9.11 -12.42
CA GLY A 160 -15.62 9.70 -13.16
C GLY A 160 -14.86 10.73 -12.32
N ALA A 161 -15.54 11.54 -11.53
CA ALA A 161 -14.92 12.49 -10.61
C ALA A 161 -14.07 11.78 -9.56
N LEU A 162 -14.57 10.72 -8.92
CA LEU A 162 -13.84 9.93 -7.94
C LEU A 162 -12.63 9.23 -8.57
N GLN A 163 -12.81 8.64 -9.76
CA GLN A 163 -11.70 8.00 -10.47
C GLN A 163 -10.61 9.02 -10.81
N ALA A 164 -10.96 10.15 -11.41
CA ALA A 164 -10.01 11.20 -11.77
C ALA A 164 -9.28 11.78 -10.55
N ALA A 165 -10.00 11.94 -9.42
CA ALA A 165 -9.40 12.40 -8.17
C ALA A 165 -8.38 11.39 -7.63
N ASN A 166 -8.69 10.10 -7.63
CA ASN A 166 -7.77 9.05 -7.20
C ASN A 166 -6.54 8.93 -8.11
N GLU A 167 -6.72 9.03 -9.42
CA GLU A 167 -5.61 9.02 -10.39
C GLU A 167 -4.69 10.24 -10.18
N ALA A 168 -5.25 11.44 -10.02
CA ALA A 168 -4.49 12.66 -9.77
C ALA A 168 -3.70 12.57 -8.46
N ALA A 169 -4.33 12.10 -7.38
CA ALA A 169 -3.71 11.93 -6.08
C ALA A 169 -2.58 10.89 -6.12
N THR A 170 -2.84 9.71 -6.68
CA THR A 170 -1.86 8.62 -6.81
C THR A 170 -0.65 9.07 -7.60
N LYS A 171 -0.88 9.68 -8.78
CA LYS A 171 0.19 10.22 -9.60
C LYS A 171 1.00 11.29 -8.87
N GLY A 172 0.34 12.17 -8.14
CA GLY A 172 1.00 13.22 -7.36
C GLY A 172 1.92 12.66 -6.28
N PHE A 173 1.49 11.64 -5.54
CA PHE A 173 2.32 10.95 -4.55
C PHE A 173 3.47 10.17 -5.19
N ASP A 174 3.25 9.49 -6.31
CA ASP A 174 4.31 8.78 -7.04
C ASP A 174 5.37 9.76 -7.57
N ASP A 175 4.97 10.92 -8.10
CA ASP A 175 5.88 11.97 -8.55
C ASP A 175 6.70 12.57 -7.38
N GLN A 176 6.07 12.79 -6.22
CA GLN A 176 6.77 13.24 -5.01
C GLN A 176 7.75 12.18 -4.51
N THR A 177 7.34 10.92 -4.48
CA THR A 177 8.21 9.80 -4.07
C THR A 177 9.44 9.71 -4.95
N ARG A 178 9.27 9.85 -6.26
CA ARG A 178 10.38 9.86 -7.21
C ARG A 178 11.35 11.00 -6.91
N ARG A 179 10.85 12.23 -6.76
CA ARG A 179 11.68 13.41 -6.43
C ARG A 179 12.42 13.27 -5.10
N LEU A 180 11.78 12.70 -4.08
CA LEU A 180 12.42 12.43 -2.79
C LEU A 180 13.59 11.46 -2.95
N LYS A 181 13.41 10.36 -3.69
CA LYS A 181 14.46 9.38 -3.95
C LYS A 181 15.62 9.95 -4.76
N GLU A 182 15.32 10.75 -5.79
CA GLU A 182 16.34 11.42 -6.62
C GLU A 182 17.18 12.39 -5.77
N ASN A 183 16.54 13.18 -4.91
CA ASN A 183 17.24 14.13 -4.02
C ASN A 183 18.08 13.42 -2.96
N MET A 184 17.60 12.32 -2.39
CA MET A 184 18.37 11.51 -1.42
C MET A 184 19.59 10.89 -2.07
N GLY A 185 19.47 10.30 -3.26
CA GLY A 185 20.60 9.76 -4.02
C GLY A 185 21.66 10.82 -4.36
N THR A 186 21.25 12.06 -4.60
CA THR A 186 22.17 13.16 -4.82
C THR A 186 22.94 13.54 -3.56
N LEU A 187 22.29 13.53 -2.40
CA LEU A 187 22.95 13.83 -1.12
C LEU A 187 23.93 12.74 -0.69
N GLU A 188 23.61 11.46 -0.93
CA GLU A 188 24.54 10.35 -0.68
C GLU A 188 25.79 10.47 -1.54
N THR A 189 25.65 10.75 -2.83
CA THR A 189 26.81 10.96 -3.72
C THR A 189 27.64 12.18 -3.36
N TRP A 190 27.02 13.23 -2.81
CA TRP A 190 27.73 14.41 -2.28
C TRP A 190 28.50 14.07 -1.00
N ALA A 191 27.89 13.36 -0.07
CA ALA A 191 28.54 12.92 1.18
C ALA A 191 29.75 12.02 0.90
N GLU A 192 29.66 11.09 -0.05
CA GLU A 192 30.78 10.24 -0.47
C GLU A 192 31.93 11.04 -1.12
N ARG A 193 31.63 12.09 -1.88
CA ARG A 193 32.64 12.97 -2.50
C ARG A 193 33.35 13.87 -1.50
N THR A 194 32.69 14.27 -0.43
CA THR A 194 33.27 15.13 0.62
C THR A 194 34.02 14.34 1.69
N ALA A 195 33.79 13.03 1.77
CA ALA A 195 34.49 12.12 2.69
C ALA A 195 35.81 11.55 2.14
N ARG A 196 36.14 11.83 0.86
CA ARG A 196 37.43 11.49 0.22
C ARG A 196 38.36 12.69 0.17
#